data_757a8bc8e7bb30f96198921433499cb6
#
_entry.id   757a8bc8e7bb30f96198921433499cb6
#
_cell.length_a   1.000
_cell.length_b   1.000
_cell.length_c   1.000
_cell.angle_alpha   90.00
_cell.angle_beta   90.00
_cell.angle_gamma   90.00
#
_symmetry.space_group_name_H-M   'P 1'
#
loop_
_entity.id
_entity.type
_entity.pdbx_description
1 polymer ?
#
loop_
_entity_poly.entity_id
_entity_poly.type
_entity_poly.pdbx_seq_one_letter_code
_entity_poly.pdbx_strand_id
1 'polypeptide(L)'
;MSGGEARGRRLKAPKNIRPTQGMVRQAIFNMVGARIDGANVLDLFAGSGALGIEALSRGAASVTFVDQQPRGLAILRQNLDALGFKERARLIRSDVVRWLEASPDAVGAADFIFLDPPYEDVVLDRALRVLDREVGAATVVAEHSRRQELPQLSRLQVDRERRYGDTVVTVLKT
;
A
#
# COMPACT_ATOMS: atom_id res chain seq x y z
N MET A 1 -9.30 -11.50 5.30
CA MET A 1 -7.83 -11.65 5.21
C MET A 1 -7.52 -12.93 4.48
N SER A 2 -6.58 -12.89 3.53
CA SER A 2 -6.26 -14.06 2.67
C SER A 2 -5.10 -14.90 3.21
N GLY A 3 -4.26 -14.36 4.07
CA GLY A 3 -3.11 -15.07 4.63
C GLY A 3 -2.72 -14.63 6.02
N GLY A 4 -1.72 -15.31 6.61
CA GLY A 4 -1.12 -14.97 7.88
C GLY A 4 -2.00 -15.23 9.11
N GLU A 5 -1.64 -14.62 10.24
CA GLU A 5 -2.26 -14.83 11.55
C GLU A 5 -3.74 -14.39 11.64
N ALA A 6 -4.18 -13.45 10.79
CA ALA A 6 -5.59 -13.03 10.70
C ALA A 6 -6.36 -13.68 9.55
N ARG A 7 -5.86 -14.77 8.96
CA ARG A 7 -6.53 -15.48 7.85
C ARG A 7 -7.98 -15.82 8.19
N GLY A 8 -8.88 -15.58 7.24
CA GLY A 8 -10.32 -15.83 7.39
C GLY A 8 -11.09 -14.72 8.12
N ARG A 9 -10.42 -13.80 8.83
CA ARG A 9 -11.08 -12.68 9.48
C ARG A 9 -11.54 -11.64 8.45
N ARG A 10 -12.71 -11.05 8.72
CA ARG A 10 -13.29 -9.99 7.88
C ARG A 10 -12.88 -8.62 8.44
N LEU A 11 -12.46 -7.73 7.55
CA LEU A 11 -12.24 -6.33 7.87
C LEU A 11 -13.56 -5.57 7.77
N LYS A 12 -13.75 -4.59 8.66
CA LYS A 12 -14.73 -3.53 8.42
C LYS A 12 -14.26 -2.74 7.20
N ALA A 13 -15.18 -2.43 6.32
CA ALA A 13 -14.88 -1.75 5.07
C ALA A 13 -16.01 -0.79 4.71
N PRO A 14 -15.73 0.28 3.95
CA PRO A 14 -16.77 1.14 3.39
C PRO A 14 -17.77 0.31 2.56
N LYS A 15 -19.04 0.78 2.48
CA LYS A 15 -20.13 0.04 1.81
C LYS A 15 -19.92 -0.21 0.30
N ASN A 16 -18.98 0.45 -0.34
CA ASN A 16 -18.76 0.43 -1.80
C ASN A 16 -17.40 -0.18 -2.18
N ILE A 17 -17.11 -1.40 -1.71
CA ILE A 17 -15.89 -2.12 -2.12
C ILE A 17 -16.15 -2.81 -3.45
N ARG A 18 -15.23 -2.64 -4.41
CA ARG A 18 -15.27 -3.36 -5.69
C ARG A 18 -15.00 -4.86 -5.47
N PRO A 19 -15.74 -5.77 -6.11
CA PRO A 19 -15.53 -7.21 -5.97
C PRO A 19 -14.11 -7.67 -6.32
N THR A 20 -13.43 -6.96 -7.21
CA THR A 20 -12.06 -7.26 -7.68
C THR A 20 -10.98 -6.97 -6.65
N GLN A 21 -11.22 -6.10 -5.66
CA GLN A 21 -10.20 -5.71 -4.66
C GLN A 21 -9.63 -6.89 -3.86
N GLY A 22 -10.46 -7.88 -3.54
CA GLY A 22 -9.99 -9.08 -2.84
C GLY A 22 -9.00 -9.91 -3.67
N MET A 23 -9.27 -10.07 -4.97
CA MET A 23 -8.39 -10.79 -5.90
C MET A 23 -7.09 -10.03 -6.15
N VAL A 24 -7.17 -8.72 -6.35
CA VAL A 24 -6.01 -7.85 -6.56
C VAL A 24 -5.09 -7.89 -5.34
N ARG A 25 -5.64 -7.75 -4.13
CA ARG A 25 -4.87 -7.87 -2.89
C ARG A 25 -4.17 -9.22 -2.79
N GLN A 26 -4.86 -10.32 -3.03
CA GLN A 26 -4.25 -11.65 -3.02
C GLN A 26 -3.13 -11.76 -4.05
N ALA A 27 -3.32 -11.22 -5.24
CA ALA A 27 -2.33 -11.21 -6.30
C ALA A 27 -1.08 -10.39 -5.91
N ILE A 28 -1.25 -9.22 -5.28
CA ILE A 28 -0.14 -8.42 -4.74
C ILE A 28 0.69 -9.27 -3.78
N PHE A 29 0.06 -9.91 -2.80
CA PHE A 29 0.78 -10.72 -1.82
C PHE A 29 1.36 -12.02 -2.38
N ASN A 30 0.83 -12.55 -3.46
CA ASN A 30 1.46 -13.64 -4.21
C ASN A 30 2.75 -13.18 -4.93
N MET A 31 2.78 -11.94 -5.42
CA MET A 31 3.97 -11.34 -6.05
C MET A 31 5.05 -10.97 -5.02
N VAL A 32 4.64 -10.44 -3.89
CA VAL A 32 5.54 -10.05 -2.77
C VAL A 32 6.12 -11.30 -2.09
N GLY A 33 5.31 -12.34 -1.91
CA GLY A 33 5.73 -13.62 -1.31
C GLY A 33 6.12 -13.51 0.16
N ALA A 34 7.02 -14.39 0.59
CA ALA A 34 7.48 -14.47 1.98
C ALA A 34 8.37 -13.27 2.41
N ARG A 35 8.83 -12.45 1.47
CA ARG A 35 9.67 -11.27 1.78
C ARG A 35 8.96 -10.20 2.63
N ILE A 36 7.64 -10.30 2.79
CA ILE A 36 6.87 -9.41 3.65
C ILE A 36 7.09 -9.69 5.15
N ASP A 37 7.52 -10.90 5.51
CA ASP A 37 7.80 -11.26 6.90
C ASP A 37 9.00 -10.45 7.43
N GLY A 38 8.84 -9.82 8.58
CA GLY A 38 9.82 -8.93 9.19
C GLY A 38 9.98 -7.56 8.51
N ALA A 39 9.24 -7.26 7.43
CA ALA A 39 9.41 -6.05 6.64
C ALA A 39 8.81 -4.79 7.30
N ASN A 40 9.42 -3.63 7.01
CA ASN A 40 8.85 -2.32 7.26
C ASN A 40 8.07 -1.85 6.03
N VAL A 41 6.80 -1.56 6.21
CA VAL A 41 5.87 -1.30 5.10
C VAL A 41 5.28 0.11 5.19
N LEU A 42 5.16 0.77 4.05
CA LEU A 42 4.34 1.97 3.88
C LEU A 42 3.07 1.60 3.09
N ASP A 43 1.91 1.91 3.65
CA ASP A 43 0.60 1.78 2.98
C ASP A 43 0.08 3.19 2.70
N LEU A 44 0.29 3.65 1.48
CA LEU A 44 -0.04 5.00 1.02
C LEU A 44 -1.40 4.99 0.33
N PHE A 45 -2.22 6.00 0.64
CA PHE A 45 -3.66 6.02 0.31
C PHE A 45 -4.42 4.87 1.00
N ALA A 46 -4.09 4.63 2.27
CA ALA A 46 -4.42 3.42 3.01
C ALA A 46 -5.93 3.14 3.15
N GLY A 47 -6.78 4.17 3.14
CA GLY A 47 -8.22 4.01 3.32
C GLY A 47 -8.55 3.24 4.60
N SER A 48 -9.22 2.10 4.45
CA SER A 48 -9.53 1.18 5.57
C SER A 48 -8.39 0.22 5.94
N GLY A 49 -7.22 0.32 5.28
CA GLY A 49 -6.00 -0.41 5.60
C GLY A 49 -5.91 -1.81 5.05
N ALA A 50 -6.60 -2.13 3.97
CA ALA A 50 -6.70 -3.52 3.49
C ALA A 50 -5.35 -4.14 3.11
N LEU A 51 -4.44 -3.37 2.48
CA LEU A 51 -3.10 -3.84 2.11
C LEU A 51 -2.17 -3.93 3.31
N GLY A 52 -2.03 -2.86 4.08
CA GLY A 52 -1.14 -2.85 5.23
C GLY A 52 -1.56 -3.83 6.34
N ILE A 53 -2.87 -4.02 6.57
CA ILE A 53 -3.35 -5.04 7.52
C ILE A 53 -3.04 -6.45 7.01
N GLU A 54 -3.15 -6.71 5.71
CA GLU A 54 -2.73 -8.01 5.15
C GLU A 54 -1.23 -8.21 5.31
N ALA A 55 -0.40 -7.14 5.16
CA ALA A 55 1.03 -7.19 5.42
C ALA A 55 1.32 -7.55 6.88
N LEU A 56 0.66 -6.87 7.86
CA LEU A 56 0.78 -7.21 9.28
C LEU A 56 0.38 -8.65 9.57
N SER A 57 -0.72 -9.11 8.97
CA SER A 57 -1.19 -10.49 9.12
C SER A 57 -0.18 -11.52 8.61
N ARG A 58 0.64 -11.15 7.62
CA ARG A 58 1.68 -12.00 7.03
C ARG A 58 3.06 -11.81 7.64
N GLY A 59 3.15 -11.13 8.79
CA GLY A 59 4.37 -11.02 9.57
C GLY A 59 5.18 -9.75 9.37
N ALA A 60 4.68 -8.72 8.67
CA ALA A 60 5.38 -7.44 8.60
C ALA A 60 5.71 -6.92 10.01
N ALA A 61 6.94 -6.45 10.21
CA ALA A 61 7.39 -5.92 11.50
C ALA A 61 6.63 -4.66 11.87
N SER A 62 6.43 -3.77 10.91
CA SER A 62 5.68 -2.54 11.10
C SER A 62 4.99 -2.08 9.82
N VAL A 63 3.89 -1.34 9.97
CA VAL A 63 3.23 -0.65 8.86
C VAL A 63 2.91 0.78 9.25
N THR A 64 3.37 1.73 8.42
CA THR A 64 2.92 3.12 8.48
C THR A 64 1.85 3.34 7.42
N PHE A 65 0.66 3.68 7.89
CA PHE A 65 -0.51 3.99 7.07
C PHE A 65 -0.62 5.49 6.89
N VAL A 66 -0.69 5.95 5.65
CA VAL A 66 -0.85 7.38 5.33
C VAL A 66 -2.12 7.57 4.50
N ASP A 67 -3.03 8.38 5.00
CA ASP A 67 -4.25 8.77 4.29
C ASP A 67 -4.76 10.12 4.80
N GLN A 68 -5.39 10.91 3.93
CA GLN A 68 -6.01 12.18 4.33
C GLN A 68 -7.45 12.03 4.82
N GLN A 69 -8.13 10.92 4.49
CA GLN A 69 -9.56 10.71 4.74
C GLN A 69 -9.84 10.23 6.18
N PRO A 70 -10.47 11.05 7.03
CA PRO A 70 -10.68 10.69 8.44
C PRO A 70 -11.58 9.48 8.62
N ARG A 71 -12.55 9.27 7.70
CA ARG A 71 -13.46 8.10 7.76
C ARG A 71 -12.72 6.79 7.52
N GLY A 72 -11.80 6.75 6.54
CA GLY A 72 -10.96 5.59 6.27
C GLY A 72 -10.10 5.24 7.48
N LEU A 73 -9.39 6.23 8.03
CA LEU A 73 -8.53 6.06 9.20
C LEU A 73 -9.31 5.62 10.46
N ALA A 74 -10.56 6.06 10.65
CA ALA A 74 -11.40 5.60 11.76
C ALA A 74 -11.74 4.10 11.62
N ILE A 75 -12.06 3.64 10.42
CA ILE A 75 -12.31 2.21 10.13
C ILE A 75 -11.02 1.41 10.31
N LEU A 76 -9.91 1.91 9.78
CA LEU A 76 -8.58 1.30 9.92
C LEU A 76 -8.21 1.09 11.40
N ARG A 77 -8.40 2.11 12.25
CA ARG A 77 -8.13 2.00 13.69
C ARG A 77 -8.96 0.88 14.34
N GLN A 78 -10.26 0.82 14.02
CA GLN A 78 -11.13 -0.25 14.52
C GLN A 78 -10.68 -1.65 14.06
N ASN A 79 -10.22 -1.77 12.82
CA ASN A 79 -9.71 -3.02 12.29
C ASN A 79 -8.41 -3.45 13.02
N LEU A 80 -7.48 -2.52 13.24
CA LEU A 80 -6.23 -2.78 13.95
C LEU A 80 -6.46 -3.20 15.40
N ASP A 81 -7.37 -2.51 16.09
CA ASP A 81 -7.76 -2.87 17.46
C ASP A 81 -8.38 -4.28 17.53
N ALA A 82 -9.32 -4.58 16.61
CA ALA A 82 -10.01 -5.88 16.58
C ALA A 82 -9.08 -7.06 16.23
N LEU A 83 -7.96 -6.79 15.52
CA LEU A 83 -6.99 -7.80 15.12
C LEU A 83 -5.77 -7.88 16.05
N GLY A 84 -5.62 -6.95 16.99
CA GLY A 84 -4.47 -6.89 17.90
C GLY A 84 -3.18 -6.39 17.22
N PHE A 85 -3.28 -5.61 16.13
CA PHE A 85 -2.12 -5.14 15.35
C PHE A 85 -1.66 -3.72 15.69
N LYS A 86 -2.29 -3.09 16.67
CA LYS A 86 -2.09 -1.68 16.98
C LYS A 86 -0.61 -1.31 17.24
N GLU A 87 0.10 -2.16 17.97
CA GLU A 87 1.50 -1.91 18.37
C GLU A 87 2.48 -1.94 17.19
N ARG A 88 2.10 -2.59 16.08
CA ARG A 88 2.88 -2.66 14.83
C ARG A 88 2.41 -1.66 13.78
N ALA A 89 1.46 -0.78 14.11
CA ALA A 89 0.81 0.12 13.17
C ALA A 89 0.98 1.59 13.57
N ARG A 90 1.38 2.42 12.63
CA ARG A 90 1.41 3.88 12.76
C ARG A 90 0.43 4.52 11.78
N LEU A 91 -0.51 5.33 12.27
CA LEU A 91 -1.51 6.01 11.45
C LEU A 91 -1.15 7.49 11.31
N ILE A 92 -1.02 7.95 10.08
CA ILE A 92 -0.70 9.33 9.73
C ILE A 92 -1.86 9.91 8.92
N ARG A 93 -2.49 10.96 9.44
CA ARG A 93 -3.47 11.74 8.68
C ARG A 93 -2.75 12.85 7.94
N SER A 94 -2.50 12.66 6.65
CA SER A 94 -1.82 13.64 5.80
C SER A 94 -2.19 13.42 4.34
N ASP A 95 -2.00 14.45 3.51
CA ASP A 95 -1.79 14.26 2.08
C ASP A 95 -0.54 13.41 1.87
N VAL A 96 -0.64 12.42 0.98
CA VAL A 96 0.44 11.42 0.78
C VAL A 96 1.70 12.06 0.19
N VAL A 97 1.55 12.91 -0.83
CA VAL A 97 2.71 13.54 -1.49
C VAL A 97 3.45 14.43 -0.50
N ARG A 98 2.72 15.26 0.24
CA ARG A 98 3.28 16.12 1.27
C ARG A 98 4.00 15.33 2.37
N TRP A 99 3.42 14.20 2.78
CA TRP A 99 4.05 13.34 3.79
C TRP A 99 5.33 12.70 3.27
N LEU A 100 5.34 12.21 2.03
CA LEU A 100 6.53 11.64 1.39
C LEU A 100 7.67 12.66 1.33
N GLU A 101 7.39 13.89 0.91
CA GLU A 101 8.37 14.98 0.84
C GLU A 101 8.93 15.35 2.22
N ALA A 102 8.13 15.21 3.27
CA ALA A 102 8.52 15.55 4.66
C ALA A 102 9.17 14.37 5.42
N SER A 103 9.23 13.17 4.84
CA SER A 103 9.64 11.94 5.54
C SER A 103 10.62 11.09 4.72
N PRO A 104 11.70 11.64 4.15
CA PRO A 104 12.64 10.89 3.31
C PRO A 104 13.27 9.70 4.04
N ASP A 105 13.58 9.84 5.33
CA ASP A 105 14.15 8.74 6.13
C ASP A 105 13.20 7.55 6.25
N ALA A 106 11.89 7.79 6.40
CA ALA A 106 10.90 6.74 6.47
C ALA A 106 10.73 6.04 5.11
N VAL A 107 10.83 6.79 4.01
CA VAL A 107 10.81 6.25 2.64
C VAL A 107 12.06 5.41 2.38
N GLY A 108 13.24 5.92 2.74
CA GLY A 108 14.52 5.23 2.56
C GLY A 108 14.66 3.93 3.37
N ALA A 109 13.99 3.86 4.54
CA ALA A 109 14.00 2.70 5.44
C ALA A 109 12.92 1.65 5.13
N ALA A 110 12.01 1.90 4.19
CA ALA A 110 10.94 0.97 3.84
C ALA A 110 11.46 -0.20 3.00
N ASP A 111 10.93 -1.39 3.25
CA ASP A 111 11.15 -2.59 2.42
C ASP A 111 10.08 -2.73 1.33
N PHE A 112 8.84 -2.35 1.66
CA PHE A 112 7.71 -2.34 0.73
C PHE A 112 6.90 -1.05 0.85
N ILE A 113 6.48 -0.54 -0.30
CA ILE A 113 5.61 0.64 -0.40
C ILE A 113 4.42 0.29 -1.28
N PHE A 114 3.22 0.31 -0.72
CA PHE A 114 1.96 0.11 -1.44
C PHE A 114 1.32 1.45 -1.77
N LEU A 115 0.82 1.58 -3.00
CA LEU A 115 0.09 2.74 -3.51
C LEU A 115 -1.23 2.26 -4.15
N ASP A 116 -2.35 2.63 -3.54
CA ASP A 116 -3.71 2.40 -4.07
C ASP A 116 -4.50 3.72 -4.08
N PRO A 117 -4.07 4.70 -4.89
CA PRO A 117 -4.73 6.00 -4.96
C PRO A 117 -6.11 5.90 -5.63
N PRO A 118 -6.98 6.92 -5.48
CA PRO A 118 -8.17 7.07 -6.29
C PRO A 118 -7.80 7.03 -7.79
N TYR A 119 -8.61 6.33 -8.61
CA TYR A 119 -8.34 6.21 -10.05
C TYR A 119 -8.44 7.56 -10.77
N GLU A 120 -7.62 7.71 -11.82
CA GLU A 120 -7.56 8.88 -12.72
C GLU A 120 -7.04 10.16 -12.05
N ASP A 121 -6.30 10.03 -10.95
CA ASP A 121 -5.69 11.16 -10.29
C ASP A 121 -4.19 11.28 -10.63
N VAL A 122 -3.76 12.50 -10.90
CA VAL A 122 -2.34 12.86 -11.08
C VAL A 122 -1.51 12.62 -9.81
N VAL A 123 -2.17 12.30 -8.70
CA VAL A 123 -1.51 12.08 -7.41
C VAL A 123 -0.57 10.88 -7.43
N LEU A 124 -0.89 9.81 -8.18
CA LEU A 124 0.02 8.68 -8.34
C LEU A 124 1.32 9.09 -9.02
N ASP A 125 1.24 9.86 -10.10
CA ASP A 125 2.41 10.38 -10.82
C ASP A 125 3.32 11.20 -9.88
N ARG A 126 2.73 12.11 -9.12
CA ARG A 126 3.45 12.92 -8.14
C ARG A 126 4.10 12.07 -7.04
N ALA A 127 3.37 11.11 -6.49
CA ALA A 127 3.90 10.21 -5.46
C ALA A 127 5.07 9.37 -5.99
N LEU A 128 4.94 8.81 -7.20
CA LEU A 128 6.01 8.03 -7.83
C LEU A 128 7.26 8.86 -8.10
N ARG A 129 7.12 10.13 -8.52
CA ARG A 129 8.28 11.02 -8.71
C ARG A 129 8.99 11.35 -7.40
N VAL A 130 8.27 11.49 -6.29
CA VAL A 130 8.92 11.66 -4.97
C VAL A 130 9.63 10.37 -4.59
N LEU A 131 8.95 9.22 -4.71
CA LEU A 131 9.56 7.93 -4.41
C LEU A 131 10.80 7.63 -5.26
N ASP A 132 10.79 7.99 -6.54
CA ASP A 132 11.94 7.80 -7.43
C ASP A 132 13.22 8.49 -6.93
N ARG A 133 13.07 9.61 -6.21
CA ARG A 133 14.20 10.34 -5.60
C ARG A 133 14.63 9.77 -4.25
N GLU A 134 13.66 9.40 -3.40
CA GLU A 134 13.87 9.14 -1.98
C GLU A 134 13.96 7.66 -1.63
N VAL A 135 13.41 6.77 -2.48
CA VAL A 135 13.35 5.33 -2.16
C VAL A 135 14.75 4.70 -2.12
N GLY A 136 14.96 3.86 -1.10
CA GLY A 136 16.14 2.99 -0.98
C GLY A 136 16.00 1.75 -1.87
N ALA A 137 16.15 0.57 -1.26
CA ALA A 137 16.00 -0.72 -1.94
C ALA A 137 14.56 -1.29 -1.87
N ALA A 138 13.55 -0.45 -1.61
CA ALA A 138 12.18 -0.90 -1.45
C ALA A 138 11.59 -1.45 -2.75
N THR A 139 10.68 -2.42 -2.59
CA THR A 139 9.76 -2.82 -3.64
C THR A 139 8.52 -1.93 -3.57
N VAL A 140 8.26 -1.17 -4.62
CA VAL A 140 7.08 -0.31 -4.76
C VAL A 140 6.02 -1.06 -5.54
N VAL A 141 4.78 -1.11 -5.02
CA VAL A 141 3.64 -1.77 -5.66
C VAL A 141 2.54 -0.74 -5.85
N ALA A 142 2.25 -0.40 -7.09
CA ALA A 142 1.23 0.58 -7.45
C ALA A 142 0.01 -0.10 -8.09
N GLU A 143 -1.19 0.18 -7.57
CA GLU A 143 -2.45 -0.12 -8.21
C GLU A 143 -2.93 1.11 -8.97
N HIS A 144 -3.31 0.94 -10.24
CA HIS A 144 -3.80 2.04 -11.07
C HIS A 144 -4.77 1.55 -12.15
N SER A 145 -5.46 2.50 -12.80
CA SER A 145 -6.28 2.21 -13.97
C SER A 145 -5.41 1.79 -15.15
N ARG A 146 -5.87 0.85 -15.96
CA ARG A 146 -5.20 0.46 -17.21
C ARG A 146 -5.08 1.61 -18.23
N ARG A 147 -5.84 2.69 -18.04
CA ARG A 147 -5.78 3.90 -18.88
C ARG A 147 -4.73 4.90 -18.42
N GLN A 148 -4.22 4.72 -17.20
CA GLN A 148 -3.21 5.60 -16.62
C GLN A 148 -1.82 5.07 -16.97
N GLU A 149 -1.08 5.87 -17.70
CA GLU A 149 0.34 5.63 -17.95
C GLU A 149 1.15 6.07 -16.73
N LEU A 150 2.15 5.30 -16.37
CA LEU A 150 3.08 5.69 -15.31
C LEU A 150 4.10 6.70 -15.84
N PRO A 151 4.59 7.61 -14.99
CA PRO A 151 5.58 8.58 -15.39
C PRO A 151 6.92 7.90 -15.75
N GLN A 152 7.71 8.55 -16.58
CA GLN A 152 9.12 8.17 -16.73
C GLN A 152 9.84 8.46 -15.41
N LEU A 153 10.52 7.45 -14.88
CA LEU A 153 11.26 7.47 -13.63
C LEU A 153 12.73 7.18 -13.92
N SER A 154 13.62 7.71 -13.08
CA SER A 154 15.07 7.61 -13.31
C SER A 154 15.69 6.39 -12.63
N ARG A 155 15.19 6.03 -11.45
CA ARG A 155 15.72 4.96 -10.58
C ARG A 155 14.77 3.78 -10.49
N LEU A 156 13.48 4.05 -10.31
CA LEU A 156 12.46 3.01 -10.25
C LEU A 156 12.16 2.46 -11.64
N GLN A 157 12.36 1.16 -11.82
CA GLN A 157 12.10 0.43 -13.06
C GLN A 157 10.95 -0.55 -12.86
N VAL A 158 10.13 -0.76 -13.89
CA VAL A 158 9.07 -1.77 -13.86
C VAL A 158 9.70 -3.17 -13.86
N ASP A 159 9.55 -3.89 -12.75
CA ASP A 159 9.95 -5.29 -12.61
C ASP A 159 8.87 -6.24 -13.12
N ARG A 160 7.60 -5.91 -12.84
CA ARG A 160 6.47 -6.76 -13.20
C ARG A 160 5.17 -5.97 -13.29
N GLU A 161 4.32 -6.36 -14.24
CA GLU A 161 2.97 -5.83 -14.37
C GLU A 161 1.96 -6.99 -14.48
N ARG A 162 0.79 -6.83 -13.87
CA ARG A 162 -0.36 -7.75 -13.97
C ARG A 162 -1.65 -6.98 -14.09
N ARG A 163 -2.56 -7.46 -14.97
CA ARG A 163 -3.84 -6.83 -15.26
C ARG A 163 -5.00 -7.64 -14.70
N TYR A 164 -5.93 -6.96 -14.07
CA TYR A 164 -7.13 -7.52 -13.44
C TYR A 164 -8.34 -6.67 -13.86
N GLY A 165 -8.93 -6.97 -15.01
CA GLY A 165 -9.97 -6.13 -15.60
C GLY A 165 -9.44 -4.74 -15.97
N ASP A 166 -10.00 -3.70 -15.37
CA ASP A 166 -9.58 -2.31 -15.57
C ASP A 166 -8.47 -1.86 -14.59
N THR A 167 -8.09 -2.74 -13.67
CA THR A 167 -7.01 -2.50 -12.70
C THR A 167 -5.70 -3.10 -13.19
N VAL A 168 -4.62 -2.37 -13.01
CA VAL A 168 -3.25 -2.82 -13.23
C VAL A 168 -2.50 -2.75 -11.90
N VAL A 169 -1.72 -3.78 -11.62
CA VAL A 169 -0.75 -3.79 -10.52
C VAL A 169 0.64 -3.81 -11.13
N THR A 170 1.38 -2.76 -10.85
CA THR A 170 2.77 -2.60 -11.30
C THR A 170 3.72 -2.67 -10.12
N VAL A 171 4.71 -3.54 -10.21
CA VAL A 171 5.80 -3.67 -9.23
C VAL A 171 7.02 -2.95 -9.80
N LEU A 172 7.57 -1.98 -9.05
CA LEU A 172 8.75 -1.23 -9.40
C LEU A 172 9.86 -1.49 -8.37
N LYS A 173 11.09 -1.46 -8.84
CA LYS A 173 12.32 -1.59 -8.04
C LYS A 173 13.39 -0.64 -8.53
N THR A 174 14.34 -0.31 -7.68
CA THR A 174 15.57 0.43 -8.02
C THR A 174 16.60 -0.45 -8.67
#